data_17aedf650b404be7b58e63983396b236
#
_entry.id   17aedf650b404be7b58e63983396b236
#
_cell.length_a   1.000
_cell.length_b   1.000
_cell.length_c   1.000
_cell.angle_alpha   90.00
_cell.angle_beta   90.00
_cell.angle_gamma   90.00
#
_symmetry.space_group_name_H-M   'P 1'
#
loop_
_entity.id
_entity.type
_entity.pdbx_description
1 polymer ?
#
loop_
_entity_poly.entity_id
_entity_poly.type
_entity_poly.pdbx_seq_one_letter_code
_entity_poly.pdbx_strand_id
1 'polypeptide(L)'
;MAMYEFDSVKGLDVITQDAYILGEVLDVRFEDLTWNIQGFKVKTQSKVSKMISVGSGKSMVLLQPGKYAIGDVIVLPDTIDGVRSRIAVDNNNYKTLSSILGMKVMSNENVIIGTIDSIQMDLDNWNLVSMKVKLDKTAYAPLDIKKGLLGKKVSGLLMTDIAEITDVIRLNLSILEVKSQVIID
;
A
#
# COMPACT_ATOMS: atom_id res chain seq x y z
N MET A 1 8.88 -7.02 -13.67
CA MET A 1 8.56 -6.40 -12.38
C MET A 1 7.46 -5.40 -12.62
N ALA A 2 6.25 -5.74 -12.23
CA ALA A 2 5.09 -4.88 -12.40
C ALA A 2 4.89 -4.06 -11.11
N MET A 3 5.04 -2.73 -11.24
CA MET A 3 4.86 -1.80 -10.13
C MET A 3 3.44 -1.25 -10.16
N TYR A 4 2.76 -1.30 -9.03
CA TYR A 4 1.39 -0.81 -8.87
C TYR A 4 1.36 0.29 -7.81
N GLU A 5 0.59 1.34 -8.05
CA GLU A 5 0.22 2.28 -6.99
C GLU A 5 -0.99 1.75 -6.23
N PHE A 6 -1.06 2.02 -4.94
CA PHE A 6 -2.17 1.53 -4.10
C PHE A 6 -3.55 1.93 -4.67
N ASP A 7 -3.68 3.17 -5.15
CA ASP A 7 -4.95 3.67 -5.69
C ASP A 7 -5.37 2.95 -6.98
N SER A 8 -4.42 2.33 -7.72
CA SER A 8 -4.73 1.52 -8.89
C SER A 8 -5.24 0.11 -8.56
N VAL A 9 -5.05 -0.33 -7.33
CA VAL A 9 -5.47 -1.67 -6.86
C VAL A 9 -6.71 -1.59 -5.96
N LYS A 10 -6.84 -0.51 -5.20
CA LYS A 10 -7.99 -0.29 -4.31
C LYS A 10 -9.29 -0.15 -5.12
N GLY A 11 -10.31 -0.88 -4.70
CA GLY A 11 -11.61 -0.89 -5.37
C GLY A 11 -11.72 -1.87 -6.54
N LEU A 12 -10.61 -2.54 -6.94
CA LEU A 12 -10.70 -3.56 -7.98
C LEU A 12 -11.52 -4.76 -7.50
N ASP A 13 -12.34 -5.27 -8.39
CA ASP A 13 -13.01 -6.55 -8.19
C ASP A 13 -12.01 -7.70 -8.21
N VAL A 14 -12.20 -8.64 -7.29
CA VAL A 14 -11.44 -9.90 -7.23
C VAL A 14 -12.33 -11.01 -7.77
N ILE A 15 -11.88 -11.68 -8.81
CA ILE A 15 -12.65 -12.70 -9.55
C ILE A 15 -11.90 -14.02 -9.50
N THR A 16 -12.61 -15.12 -9.24
CA THR A 16 -12.06 -16.47 -9.31
C THR A 16 -11.95 -16.97 -10.76
N GLN A 17 -11.17 -18.04 -10.99
CA GLN A 17 -10.98 -18.63 -12.31
C GLN A 17 -12.30 -19.07 -12.97
N ASP A 18 -13.27 -19.48 -12.19
CA ASP A 18 -14.63 -19.87 -12.61
C ASP A 18 -15.62 -18.71 -12.60
N ALA A 19 -15.11 -17.46 -12.69
CA ALA A 19 -15.85 -16.23 -12.87
C ALA A 19 -16.79 -15.82 -11.70
N TYR A 20 -16.58 -16.30 -10.49
CA TYR A 20 -17.26 -15.73 -9.32
C TYR A 20 -16.58 -14.45 -8.86
N ILE A 21 -17.35 -13.40 -8.63
CA ILE A 21 -16.85 -12.17 -8.00
C ILE A 21 -16.75 -12.43 -6.49
N LEU A 22 -15.52 -12.56 -6.00
CA LEU A 22 -15.24 -12.73 -4.57
C LEU A 22 -15.62 -11.48 -3.77
N GLY A 23 -15.28 -10.32 -4.29
CA GLY A 23 -15.53 -9.02 -3.69
C GLY A 23 -14.63 -7.95 -4.26
N GLU A 24 -14.43 -6.85 -3.53
CA GLU A 24 -13.58 -5.72 -3.92
C GLU A 24 -12.42 -5.53 -2.94
N VAL A 25 -11.27 -5.09 -3.43
CA VAL A 25 -10.11 -4.74 -2.59
C VAL A 25 -10.42 -3.46 -1.81
N LEU A 26 -10.45 -3.55 -0.49
CA LEU A 26 -10.60 -2.40 0.40
C LEU A 26 -9.26 -1.77 0.77
N ASP A 27 -8.26 -2.63 1.03
CA ASP A 27 -6.97 -2.20 1.56
C ASP A 27 -5.91 -3.28 1.31
N VAL A 28 -4.66 -2.92 1.59
CA VAL A 28 -3.53 -3.84 1.59
C VAL A 28 -2.99 -3.95 3.00
N ARG A 29 -2.77 -5.17 3.47
CA ARG A 29 -2.13 -5.46 4.75
C ARG A 29 -0.63 -5.66 4.55
N PHE A 30 0.18 -5.05 5.39
CA PHE A 30 1.63 -5.18 5.36
C PHE A 30 2.23 -5.23 6.77
N GLU A 31 3.43 -5.78 6.86
CA GLU A 31 4.27 -5.80 8.04
C GLU A 31 5.26 -4.65 8.00
N ASP A 32 5.26 -3.79 9.02
CA ASP A 32 6.03 -2.54 9.02
C ASP A 32 7.54 -2.70 9.25
N LEU A 33 7.99 -3.88 9.68
CA LEU A 33 9.42 -4.16 9.85
C LEU A 33 10.09 -4.63 8.57
N THR A 34 9.37 -5.39 7.75
CA THR A 34 9.91 -6.03 6.54
C THR A 34 9.37 -5.42 5.25
N TRP A 35 8.32 -4.61 5.34
CA TRP A 35 7.57 -4.04 4.22
C TRP A 35 6.90 -5.09 3.32
N ASN A 36 6.83 -6.34 3.79
CA ASN A 36 6.17 -7.42 3.08
C ASN A 36 4.65 -7.24 3.11
N ILE A 37 4.05 -7.36 1.94
CA ILE A 37 2.59 -7.37 1.79
C ILE A 37 2.08 -8.73 2.25
N GLN A 38 1.19 -8.73 3.23
CA GLN A 38 0.58 -9.93 3.79
C GLN A 38 -0.71 -10.35 3.06
N GLY A 39 -1.24 -9.47 2.22
CA GLY A 39 -2.38 -9.74 1.37
C GLY A 39 -3.29 -8.56 1.13
N PHE A 40 -4.30 -8.80 0.31
CA PHE A 40 -5.39 -7.85 0.07
C PHE A 40 -6.52 -8.08 1.07
N LYS A 41 -6.95 -7.00 1.71
CA LYS A 41 -8.18 -6.99 2.49
C LYS A 41 -9.35 -6.83 1.52
N VAL A 42 -10.13 -7.89 1.35
CA VAL A 42 -11.23 -7.95 0.39
C VAL A 42 -12.56 -7.90 1.13
N LYS A 43 -13.46 -7.02 0.68
CA LYS A 43 -14.85 -7.00 1.12
C LYS A 43 -15.64 -7.97 0.26
N THR A 44 -16.02 -9.09 0.85
CA THR A 44 -16.71 -10.15 0.14
C THR A 44 -18.20 -9.84 -0.01
N GLN A 45 -18.79 -10.33 -1.10
CA GLN A 45 -20.25 -10.33 -1.25
C GLN A 45 -20.89 -11.34 -0.30
N SER A 46 -22.07 -11.02 0.26
CA SER A 46 -22.75 -11.89 1.25
C SER A 46 -23.03 -13.31 0.74
N LYS A 47 -23.33 -13.46 -0.54
CA LYS A 47 -23.55 -14.76 -1.16
C LYS A 47 -22.28 -15.59 -1.17
N VAL A 48 -21.15 -14.97 -1.54
CA VAL A 48 -19.85 -15.62 -1.63
C VAL A 48 -19.28 -15.93 -0.26
N SER A 49 -19.44 -15.04 0.73
CA SER A 49 -19.00 -15.30 2.11
C SER A 49 -19.56 -16.61 2.68
N LYS A 50 -20.81 -16.93 2.32
CA LYS A 50 -21.45 -18.21 2.72
C LYS A 50 -20.82 -19.40 2.01
N MET A 51 -20.48 -19.26 0.73
CA MET A 51 -19.88 -20.35 -0.07
C MET A 51 -18.48 -20.70 0.42
N ILE A 52 -17.66 -19.68 0.72
CA ILE A 52 -16.28 -19.90 1.18
C ILE A 52 -16.17 -20.22 2.67
N SER A 53 -17.30 -20.28 3.41
CA SER A 53 -17.37 -20.67 4.83
C SER A 53 -16.42 -19.88 5.75
N VAL A 54 -16.17 -18.63 5.43
CA VAL A 54 -15.41 -17.74 6.32
C VAL A 54 -16.35 -17.30 7.43
N GLY A 55 -16.29 -17.96 8.56
CA GLY A 55 -17.02 -17.77 9.80
C GLY A 55 -18.25 -16.85 9.76
N SER A 56 -19.34 -17.26 10.36
CA SER A 56 -20.62 -16.55 10.33
C SER A 56 -20.47 -15.04 10.51
N GLY A 57 -20.77 -14.27 9.46
CA GLY A 57 -20.90 -12.81 9.52
C GLY A 57 -19.67 -11.99 9.13
N LYS A 58 -18.55 -12.57 8.73
CA LYS A 58 -17.40 -11.78 8.25
C LYS A 58 -17.57 -11.43 6.77
N SER A 59 -17.86 -10.17 6.49
CA SER A 59 -17.90 -9.61 5.14
C SER A 59 -16.50 -9.21 4.61
N MET A 60 -15.44 -9.50 5.36
CA MET A 60 -14.06 -9.14 5.01
C MET A 60 -13.13 -10.33 5.22
N VAL A 61 -12.25 -10.54 4.24
CA VAL A 61 -11.23 -11.58 4.27
C VAL A 61 -9.87 -11.00 3.92
N LEU A 62 -8.80 -11.64 4.38
CA LEU A 62 -7.44 -11.38 3.94
C LEU A 62 -7.08 -12.41 2.87
N LEU A 63 -6.97 -11.95 1.64
CA LEU A 63 -6.50 -12.76 0.51
C LEU A 63 -4.98 -12.75 0.50
N GLN A 64 -4.37 -13.92 0.76
CA GLN A 64 -2.92 -14.07 0.86
C GLN A 64 -2.20 -13.76 -0.46
N PRO A 65 -0.89 -13.45 -0.40
CA PRO A 65 -0.03 -13.33 -1.57
C PRO A 65 -0.13 -14.52 -2.51
N GLY A 66 -0.09 -14.27 -3.81
CA GLY A 66 -0.19 -15.29 -4.85
C GLY A 66 0.12 -14.76 -6.24
N LYS A 67 0.13 -15.64 -7.22
CA LYS A 67 0.27 -15.26 -8.63
C LYS A 67 -1.11 -14.88 -9.18
N TYR A 68 -1.43 -13.59 -9.12
CA TYR A 68 -2.69 -13.05 -9.62
C TYR A 68 -2.46 -12.30 -10.93
N ALA A 69 -3.41 -12.39 -11.85
CA ALA A 69 -3.44 -11.48 -13.00
C ALA A 69 -4.15 -10.19 -12.58
N ILE A 70 -3.44 -9.06 -12.68
CA ILE A 70 -3.93 -7.76 -12.23
C ILE A 70 -4.05 -6.83 -13.45
N GLY A 71 -5.26 -6.38 -13.70
CA GLY A 71 -5.64 -5.42 -14.73
C GLY A 71 -6.78 -4.55 -14.21
N ASP A 72 -7.86 -4.41 -14.96
CA ASP A 72 -9.08 -3.74 -14.51
C ASP A 72 -9.81 -4.51 -13.38
N VAL A 73 -9.44 -5.77 -13.21
CA VAL A 73 -9.86 -6.67 -12.13
C VAL A 73 -8.66 -7.50 -11.69
N ILE A 74 -8.76 -8.13 -10.51
CA ILE A 74 -7.78 -9.11 -10.04
C ILE A 74 -8.36 -10.51 -10.29
N VAL A 75 -7.69 -11.30 -11.14
CA VAL A 75 -8.11 -12.68 -11.44
C VAL A 75 -7.25 -13.66 -10.64
N LEU A 76 -7.91 -14.47 -9.83
CA LEU A 76 -7.28 -15.55 -9.07
C LEU A 76 -7.13 -16.81 -9.94
N PRO A 77 -6.06 -17.59 -9.75
CA PRO A 77 -5.91 -18.88 -10.43
C PRO A 77 -6.80 -19.98 -9.84
N ASP A 78 -7.45 -19.70 -8.71
CA ASP A 78 -8.27 -20.65 -7.96
C ASP A 78 -9.75 -20.52 -8.34
N THR A 79 -10.49 -21.64 -8.28
CA THR A 79 -11.96 -21.65 -8.34
C THR A 79 -12.55 -21.18 -7.02
N ILE A 80 -13.86 -20.90 -6.98
CA ILE A 80 -14.55 -20.48 -5.75
C ILE A 80 -14.38 -21.50 -4.61
N ASP A 81 -14.35 -22.80 -4.90
CA ASP A 81 -14.11 -23.82 -3.88
C ASP A 81 -12.65 -23.87 -3.43
N GLY A 82 -11.72 -23.60 -4.33
CA GLY A 82 -10.28 -23.59 -4.05
C GLY A 82 -9.81 -22.36 -3.30
N VAL A 83 -10.51 -21.23 -3.42
CA VAL A 83 -10.07 -19.93 -2.85
C VAL A 83 -9.94 -19.94 -1.33
N ARG A 84 -10.59 -20.88 -0.63
CA ARG A 84 -10.50 -21.02 0.83
C ARG A 84 -9.05 -21.17 1.32
N SER A 85 -8.21 -21.86 0.55
CA SER A 85 -6.79 -22.06 0.87
C SER A 85 -5.97 -20.76 0.80
N ARG A 86 -6.50 -19.74 0.12
CA ARG A 86 -5.90 -18.41 -0.02
C ARG A 86 -6.33 -17.41 1.03
N ILE A 87 -7.32 -17.78 1.84
CA ILE A 87 -7.87 -16.87 2.85
C ILE A 87 -7.17 -17.10 4.18
N ALA A 88 -6.56 -16.03 4.69
CA ALA A 88 -5.97 -16.01 6.02
C ALA A 88 -6.88 -15.29 7.03
N VAL A 89 -6.62 -15.53 8.28
CA VAL A 89 -7.18 -14.72 9.37
C VAL A 89 -6.51 -13.36 9.33
N ASP A 90 -7.29 -12.28 9.25
CA ASP A 90 -6.78 -10.92 9.32
C ASP A 90 -6.19 -10.69 10.73
N ASN A 91 -4.88 -10.51 10.78
CA ASN A 91 -4.14 -10.27 12.02
C ASN A 91 -4.05 -8.76 12.28
N ASN A 92 -4.50 -8.33 13.45
CA ASN A 92 -4.45 -6.91 13.85
C ASN A 92 -3.02 -6.36 14.01
N ASN A 93 -2.01 -7.22 14.03
CA ASN A 93 -0.60 -6.79 14.08
C ASN A 93 -0.12 -6.20 12.74
N TYR A 94 -0.84 -6.46 11.63
CA TYR A 94 -0.50 -5.89 10.34
C TYR A 94 -1.08 -4.50 10.19
N LYS A 95 -0.29 -3.58 9.65
CA LYS A 95 -0.77 -2.24 9.28
C LYS A 95 -1.54 -2.29 7.94
N THR A 96 -2.31 -1.24 7.67
CA THR A 96 -2.96 -1.04 6.37
C THR A 96 -2.31 0.11 5.63
N LEU A 97 -2.31 0.06 4.29
CA LEU A 97 -1.81 1.19 3.49
C LEU A 97 -2.63 2.45 3.72
N SER A 98 -3.95 2.33 3.84
CA SER A 98 -4.82 3.47 4.15
C SER A 98 -4.47 4.13 5.48
N SER A 99 -3.87 3.42 6.44
CA SER A 99 -3.50 4.00 7.75
C SER A 99 -2.27 4.90 7.69
N ILE A 100 -1.42 4.73 6.68
CA ILE A 100 -0.18 5.51 6.55
C ILE A 100 -0.27 6.56 5.42
N LEU A 101 -1.24 6.46 4.51
CA LEU A 101 -1.50 7.52 3.54
C LEU A 101 -1.90 8.81 4.23
N GLY A 102 -1.37 9.94 3.75
CA GLY A 102 -1.60 11.25 4.35
C GLY A 102 -0.82 11.53 5.63
N MET A 103 -0.07 10.56 6.16
CA MET A 103 0.80 10.79 7.31
C MET A 103 1.94 11.75 6.94
N LYS A 104 2.36 12.56 7.92
CA LYS A 104 3.51 13.45 7.77
C LYS A 104 4.79 12.64 7.69
N VAL A 105 5.69 13.05 6.80
CA VAL A 105 7.03 12.51 6.63
C VAL A 105 8.05 13.54 7.10
N MET A 106 8.97 13.10 7.94
CA MET A 106 10.03 13.95 8.52
C MET A 106 11.40 13.29 8.32
N SER A 107 12.43 14.12 8.11
CA SER A 107 13.82 13.66 8.15
C SER A 107 14.26 13.29 9.58
N ASN A 108 15.45 12.67 9.72
CA ASN A 108 16.06 12.40 11.02
C ASN A 108 16.42 13.69 11.80
N GLU A 109 16.50 14.83 11.11
CA GLU A 109 16.77 16.15 11.67
C GLU A 109 15.48 16.90 12.08
N ASN A 110 14.33 16.23 12.10
CA ASN A 110 12.99 16.77 12.39
C ASN A 110 12.49 17.83 11.38
N VAL A 111 13.01 17.84 10.16
CA VAL A 111 12.49 18.68 9.08
C VAL A 111 11.28 18.00 8.45
N ILE A 112 10.15 18.70 8.40
CA ILE A 112 8.94 18.20 7.72
C ILE A 112 9.20 18.23 6.20
N ILE A 113 9.09 17.09 5.56
CA ILE A 113 9.22 16.93 4.10
C ILE A 113 7.87 17.11 3.43
N GLY A 114 6.84 16.47 3.96
CA GLY A 114 5.50 16.53 3.40
C GLY A 114 4.56 15.48 3.98
N THR A 115 3.64 14.99 3.13
CA THR A 115 2.69 13.93 3.49
C THR A 115 2.73 12.84 2.43
N ILE A 116 2.58 11.58 2.84
CA ILE A 116 2.48 10.46 1.88
C ILE A 116 1.27 10.68 0.98
N ASP A 117 1.52 10.72 -0.33
CA ASP A 117 0.51 10.87 -1.37
C ASP A 117 0.14 9.51 -1.98
N SER A 118 1.13 8.68 -2.33
CA SER A 118 0.91 7.33 -2.80
C SER A 118 2.07 6.39 -2.41
N ILE A 119 1.83 5.09 -2.52
CA ILE A 119 2.80 4.03 -2.22
C ILE A 119 2.85 3.08 -3.40
N GLN A 120 4.06 2.74 -3.81
CA GLN A 120 4.33 1.78 -4.88
C GLN A 120 4.56 0.39 -4.30
N MET A 121 3.94 -0.58 -4.92
CA MET A 121 3.96 -2.00 -4.55
C MET A 121 4.56 -2.82 -5.69
N ASP A 122 5.42 -3.76 -5.35
CA ASP A 122 5.83 -4.86 -6.21
C ASP A 122 4.98 -6.09 -5.86
N LEU A 123 3.99 -6.41 -6.69
CA LEU A 123 3.09 -7.53 -6.46
C LEU A 123 3.62 -8.85 -7.03
N ASP A 124 4.74 -8.84 -7.75
CA ASP A 124 5.46 -10.08 -8.11
C ASP A 124 6.18 -10.64 -6.87
N ASN A 125 6.78 -9.76 -6.05
CA ASN A 125 7.50 -10.11 -4.84
C ASN A 125 6.71 -9.81 -3.54
N TRP A 126 5.53 -9.23 -3.65
CA TRP A 126 4.65 -8.90 -2.53
C TRP A 126 5.32 -8.01 -1.48
N ASN A 127 5.90 -6.91 -1.90
CA ASN A 127 6.48 -5.94 -0.99
C ASN A 127 6.12 -4.49 -1.37
N LEU A 128 6.23 -3.62 -0.37
CA LEU A 128 6.17 -2.17 -0.56
C LEU A 128 7.57 -1.68 -0.92
N VAL A 129 7.67 -0.86 -1.97
CA VAL A 129 8.96 -0.45 -2.53
C VAL A 129 9.29 0.98 -2.19
N SER A 130 8.42 1.91 -2.54
CA SER A 130 8.68 3.34 -2.41
C SER A 130 7.42 4.13 -2.14
N MET A 131 7.59 5.36 -1.70
CA MET A 131 6.50 6.30 -1.48
C MET A 131 6.70 7.56 -2.31
N LYS A 132 5.58 8.15 -2.75
CA LYS A 132 5.50 9.52 -3.23
C LYS A 132 5.03 10.41 -2.09
N VAL A 133 5.70 11.54 -1.94
CA VAL A 133 5.41 12.50 -0.89
C VAL A 133 4.99 13.82 -1.52
N LYS A 134 3.80 14.31 -1.16
CA LYS A 134 3.37 15.66 -1.49
C LYS A 134 4.08 16.62 -0.56
N LEU A 135 4.92 17.49 -1.13
CA LEU A 135 5.80 18.37 -0.36
C LEU A 135 5.04 19.39 0.49
N ASP A 136 5.48 19.56 1.71
CA ASP A 136 5.13 20.72 2.52
C ASP A 136 5.90 21.97 2.04
N LYS A 137 5.29 23.14 2.19
CA LYS A 137 5.93 24.41 1.80
C LYS A 137 7.22 24.68 2.57
N THR A 138 7.32 24.20 3.81
CA THR A 138 8.51 24.35 4.66
C THR A 138 9.70 23.55 4.15
N ALA A 139 9.46 22.49 3.37
CA ALA A 139 10.52 21.67 2.75
C ALA A 139 11.18 22.33 1.52
N TYR A 140 10.54 23.32 0.91
CA TYR A 140 11.03 23.90 -0.35
C TYR A 140 12.42 24.54 -0.20
N ALA A 141 12.64 25.32 0.84
CA ALA A 141 13.96 25.95 1.05
C ALA A 141 15.06 24.92 1.39
N PRO A 142 14.84 23.98 2.35
CA PRO A 142 15.83 22.93 2.61
C PRO A 142 16.15 22.03 1.40
N LEU A 143 15.17 21.78 0.55
CA LEU A 143 15.35 20.97 -0.66
C LEU A 143 15.79 21.79 -1.89
N ASP A 144 16.00 23.11 -1.72
CA ASP A 144 16.41 24.03 -2.79
C ASP A 144 15.41 24.08 -3.96
N ILE A 145 14.12 24.00 -3.62
CA ILE A 145 13.02 24.02 -4.59
C ILE A 145 12.53 25.46 -4.76
N LYS A 146 12.48 25.93 -6.01
CA LYS A 146 12.01 27.29 -6.32
C LYS A 146 10.54 27.48 -5.93
N LYS A 147 10.24 28.61 -5.23
CA LYS A 147 8.87 29.03 -4.90
C LYS A 147 8.07 29.23 -6.19
N GLY A 148 6.82 28.80 -6.18
CA GLY A 148 5.88 29.03 -7.30
C GLY A 148 5.25 27.74 -7.86
N LEU A 149 5.67 26.57 -7.42
CA LEU A 149 5.13 25.29 -7.83
C LEU A 149 4.37 24.66 -6.66
N LEU A 150 3.10 25.08 -6.50
CA LEU A 150 2.19 24.49 -5.52
C LEU A 150 1.87 23.05 -5.86
N GLY A 151 1.89 22.17 -4.86
CA GLY A 151 1.48 20.77 -5.02
C GLY A 151 2.51 19.85 -5.61
N LYS A 152 3.80 20.22 -5.60
CA LYS A 152 4.88 19.34 -6.03
C LYS A 152 4.92 18.06 -5.19
N LYS A 153 5.19 16.98 -5.88
CA LYS A 153 5.44 15.69 -5.27
C LYS A 153 6.90 15.32 -5.47
N VAL A 154 7.42 14.50 -4.60
CA VAL A 154 8.72 13.85 -4.76
C VAL A 154 8.52 12.36 -4.74
N SER A 155 9.23 11.69 -5.62
CA SER A 155 9.36 10.23 -5.69
C SER A 155 10.79 9.81 -5.37
N GLY A 156 11.01 8.51 -5.20
CA GLY A 156 12.34 7.96 -4.92
C GLY A 156 12.65 7.71 -3.45
N LEU A 157 11.76 8.07 -2.51
CA LEU A 157 11.90 7.66 -1.11
C LEU A 157 11.51 6.19 -0.97
N LEU A 158 12.44 5.35 -0.50
CA LEU A 158 12.22 3.92 -0.33
C LEU A 158 11.51 3.64 1.00
N MET A 159 10.75 2.55 1.06
CA MET A 159 10.15 2.12 2.33
C MET A 159 11.23 1.76 3.35
N THR A 160 12.38 1.28 2.91
CA THR A 160 13.55 0.98 3.75
C THR A 160 14.22 2.22 4.35
N ASP A 161 13.90 3.43 3.84
CA ASP A 161 14.37 4.69 4.43
C ASP A 161 13.58 5.09 5.69
N ILE A 162 12.48 4.39 5.99
CA ILE A 162 11.68 4.66 7.18
C ILE A 162 12.35 4.03 8.40
N ALA A 163 12.64 4.88 9.39
CA ALA A 163 13.16 4.45 10.69
C ALA A 163 12.04 4.08 11.65
N GLU A 164 10.91 4.81 11.59
CA GLU A 164 9.82 4.64 12.56
C GLU A 164 8.48 5.15 11.99
N ILE A 165 7.40 4.46 12.35
CA ILE A 165 6.01 4.86 12.11
C ILE A 165 5.31 5.02 13.46
N THR A 166 5.02 6.28 13.81
CA THR A 166 4.21 6.65 14.98
C THR A 166 3.02 7.50 14.53
N ASP A 167 2.84 8.70 15.06
CA ASP A 167 1.91 9.72 14.52
C ASP A 167 2.45 10.38 13.26
N VAL A 168 3.74 10.20 13.00
CA VAL A 168 4.47 10.65 11.82
C VAL A 168 5.36 9.52 11.32
N ILE A 169 5.77 9.62 10.07
CA ILE A 169 6.79 8.75 9.49
C ILE A 169 8.12 9.48 9.60
N ARG A 170 9.05 8.90 10.33
CA ARG A 170 10.41 9.40 10.46
C ARG A 170 11.34 8.60 9.57
N LEU A 171 12.08 9.32 8.73
CA LEU A 171 13.12 8.72 7.90
C LEU A 171 14.44 8.59 8.69
N ASN A 172 15.29 7.66 8.27
CA ASN A 172 16.70 7.58 8.71
C ASN A 172 17.60 8.55 7.91
N LEU A 173 17.04 9.27 6.96
CA LEU A 173 17.74 10.21 6.08
C LEU A 173 17.74 11.64 6.65
N SER A 174 18.87 12.33 6.50
CA SER A 174 18.99 13.78 6.64
C SER A 174 18.31 14.50 5.48
N ILE A 175 18.04 15.79 5.62
CA ILE A 175 17.42 16.56 4.52
C ILE A 175 18.31 16.63 3.27
N LEU A 176 19.63 16.58 3.42
CA LEU A 176 20.57 16.56 2.30
C LEU A 176 20.54 15.22 1.55
N GLU A 177 20.42 14.12 2.28
CA GLU A 177 20.26 12.79 1.67
C GLU A 177 18.92 12.69 0.94
N VAL A 178 17.84 13.16 1.55
CA VAL A 178 16.52 13.27 0.88
C VAL A 178 16.66 14.07 -0.42
N LYS A 179 17.31 15.25 -0.39
CA LYS A 179 17.53 16.09 -1.58
C LYS A 179 18.27 15.35 -2.69
N SER A 180 19.27 14.53 -2.33
CA SER A 180 20.08 13.79 -3.31
C SER A 180 19.36 12.59 -3.93
N GLN A 181 18.36 12.04 -3.23
CA GLN A 181 17.69 10.80 -3.60
C GLN A 181 16.38 11.05 -4.36
N VAL A 182 15.66 12.13 -4.03
CA VAL A 182 14.31 12.36 -4.59
C VAL A 182 14.34 12.95 -5.99
N ILE A 183 13.36 12.55 -6.78
CA ILE A 183 12.98 13.15 -8.05
C ILE A 183 11.77 14.04 -7.80
N ILE A 184 11.81 15.27 -8.28
CA ILE A 184 10.72 16.23 -8.14
C ILE A 184 9.82 16.09 -9.38
N ASP A 185 8.56 15.74 -9.15
CA ASP A 185 7.54 15.58 -10.20
C ASP A 185 6.75 16.90 -10.38
#